data_6e7b88588f9d1686552a5de0494a491a
#
_entry.id   6e7b88588f9d1686552a5de0494a491a
#
_cell.length_a   1.000
_cell.length_b   1.000
_cell.length_c   1.000
_cell.angle_alpha   90.00
_cell.angle_beta   90.00
_cell.angle_gamma   90.00
#
_symmetry.space_group_name_H-M   'P 1'
#
loop_
_entity.id
_entity.type
_entity.pdbx_description
1 polymer ?
#
loop_
_entity_poly.entity_id
_entity_poly.type
_entity_poly.pdbx_seq_one_letter_code
_entity_poly.pdbx_strand_id
1 'polypeptide(L)'
;MTEEIKHSNWKLRKGQIIAAKQMTATEKWFDIKLEDGRLDHEPGQFVQVELYGIGEAPISICSSPTKRGSFELTVRAAGRLTKAMHALDKGDWVGIRGPFGKPFPVKVMTGNDLLFVAGGLGIAPLRSLINYVIDNRREFGKVDILLGCKSPSDMLFGDEVAAWQKRLDVNFSCTVDRTVPDWKGNVGLITSLIPGVHITPEKTFAVVVGPPIMYKFVIAELLKKNLPERQIILSLERHMKCGMGKCGHCQIDHPKNYYCCKDGPTFTYEEVKDAKKL
;
A
#
# COMPACT_ATOMS: atom_id res chain seq x y z
N MET A 1 -26.90 1.59 23.92
CA MET A 1 -25.70 1.80 23.07
C MET A 1 -26.14 2.76 21.97
N THR A 2 -25.63 3.99 21.96
CA THR A 2 -26.02 5.02 20.99
C THR A 2 -25.58 4.61 19.57
N GLU A 3 -26.28 5.07 18.53
CA GLU A 3 -25.95 4.77 17.12
C GLU A 3 -24.51 5.13 16.76
N GLU A 4 -23.94 6.20 17.35
CA GLU A 4 -22.54 6.59 17.19
C GLU A 4 -21.54 5.49 17.58
N ILE A 5 -21.85 4.66 18.58
CA ILE A 5 -20.96 3.56 19.00
C ILE A 5 -21.03 2.39 18.01
N LYS A 6 -22.14 2.23 17.29
CA LYS A 6 -22.28 1.14 16.31
C LYS A 6 -21.38 1.30 15.06
N HIS A 7 -21.05 2.55 14.72
CA HIS A 7 -20.22 2.90 13.54
C HIS A 7 -18.83 3.41 13.88
N SER A 8 -18.39 3.26 15.13
CA SER A 8 -17.07 3.71 15.56
C SER A 8 -15.97 2.80 14.98
N ASN A 9 -15.01 3.40 14.26
CA ASN A 9 -13.80 2.70 13.79
C ASN A 9 -12.95 2.11 14.95
N TRP A 10 -13.28 2.45 16.19
CA TRP A 10 -12.61 1.98 17.41
C TRP A 10 -13.18 0.66 17.92
N LYS A 11 -14.40 0.31 17.49
CA LYS A 11 -15.03 -0.94 17.87
C LYS A 11 -14.29 -2.11 17.22
N LEU A 12 -13.92 -3.07 18.03
CA LEU A 12 -13.40 -4.34 17.53
C LEU A 12 -14.54 -5.11 16.85
N ARG A 13 -14.33 -5.44 15.58
CA ARG A 13 -15.26 -6.17 14.73
C ARG A 13 -14.69 -7.55 14.44
N LYS A 14 -15.53 -8.56 14.38
CA LYS A 14 -15.11 -9.91 14.00
C LYS A 14 -14.97 -10.01 12.48
N GLY A 15 -13.81 -10.49 12.01
CA GLY A 15 -13.54 -10.80 10.62
C GLY A 15 -13.24 -12.29 10.47
N GLN A 16 -13.95 -12.95 9.57
CA GLN A 16 -13.66 -14.33 9.20
C GLN A 16 -12.75 -14.36 8.00
N ILE A 17 -11.68 -15.14 8.06
CA ILE A 17 -10.82 -15.44 6.90
C ILE A 17 -11.62 -16.37 5.97
N ILE A 18 -11.99 -15.87 4.80
CA ILE A 18 -12.73 -16.63 3.79
C ILE A 18 -11.81 -17.28 2.75
N ALA A 19 -10.59 -16.77 2.62
CA ALA A 19 -9.51 -17.38 1.84
C ALA A 19 -8.15 -16.92 2.38
N ALA A 20 -7.14 -17.76 2.25
CA ALA A 20 -5.75 -17.46 2.56
C ALA A 20 -4.82 -18.13 1.54
N LYS A 21 -3.71 -17.48 1.19
CA LYS A 21 -2.72 -18.00 0.24
C LYS A 21 -1.32 -17.58 0.63
N GLN A 22 -0.39 -18.52 0.76
CA GLN A 22 1.03 -18.19 0.87
C GLN A 22 1.49 -17.61 -0.48
N MET A 23 2.04 -16.41 -0.46
CA MET A 23 2.45 -15.67 -1.66
C MET A 23 3.94 -15.89 -1.95
N THR A 24 4.77 -15.72 -0.91
CA THR A 24 6.23 -15.94 -0.93
C THR A 24 6.63 -16.65 0.35
N ALA A 25 7.91 -16.87 0.57
CA ALA A 25 8.41 -17.47 1.83
C ALA A 25 8.01 -16.67 3.09
N THR A 26 7.79 -15.36 2.96
CA THR A 26 7.55 -14.45 4.08
C THR A 26 6.23 -13.70 4.04
N GLU A 27 5.51 -13.71 2.94
CA GLU A 27 4.21 -13.03 2.81
C GLU A 27 3.06 -14.01 2.61
N LYS A 28 1.98 -13.82 3.37
CA LYS A 28 0.70 -14.52 3.23
C LYS A 28 -0.41 -13.52 2.98
N TRP A 29 -1.25 -13.81 2.01
CA TRP A 29 -2.44 -13.05 1.66
C TRP A 29 -3.66 -13.64 2.35
N PHE A 30 -4.60 -12.78 2.74
CA PHE A 30 -5.86 -13.12 3.39
C PHE A 30 -7.01 -12.32 2.78
N ASP A 31 -8.12 -12.98 2.54
CA ASP A 31 -9.41 -12.36 2.23
C ASP A 31 -10.31 -12.47 3.45
N ILE A 32 -10.79 -11.34 3.96
CA ILE A 32 -11.49 -11.24 5.24
C ILE A 32 -12.88 -10.65 5.02
N LYS A 33 -13.90 -11.34 5.55
CA LYS A 33 -15.29 -10.89 5.58
C LYS A 33 -15.66 -10.51 6.99
N LEU A 34 -16.18 -9.30 7.18
CA LEU A 34 -16.70 -8.87 8.49
C LEU A 34 -18.08 -9.50 8.75
N GLU A 35 -18.32 -9.90 10.01
CA GLU A 35 -19.57 -10.49 10.44
C GLU A 35 -20.74 -9.48 10.40
N ASP A 36 -20.45 -8.20 10.68
CA ASP A 36 -21.44 -7.13 10.83
C ASP A 36 -21.53 -6.19 9.61
N GLY A 37 -21.14 -6.65 8.42
CA GLY A 37 -21.24 -5.89 7.18
C GLY A 37 -19.91 -5.73 6.45
N ARG A 38 -19.69 -4.58 5.82
CA ARG A 38 -18.48 -4.32 5.04
C ARG A 38 -17.53 -3.35 5.74
N LEU A 39 -16.28 -3.36 5.31
CA LEU A 39 -15.30 -2.34 5.64
C LEU A 39 -15.38 -1.24 4.58
N ASP A 40 -15.90 -0.07 4.96
CA ASP A 40 -15.93 1.10 4.07
C ASP A 40 -14.57 1.80 4.18
N HIS A 41 -13.66 1.46 3.28
CA HIS A 41 -12.31 2.02 3.24
C HIS A 41 -12.05 2.76 1.92
N GLU A 42 -11.00 3.59 1.94
CA GLU A 42 -10.44 4.24 0.76
C GLU A 42 -9.02 3.69 0.50
N PRO A 43 -8.50 3.78 -0.75
CA PRO A 43 -7.15 3.31 -1.06
C PRO A 43 -6.08 3.98 -0.19
N GLY A 44 -5.14 3.20 0.34
CA GLY A 44 -4.05 3.71 1.19
C GLY A 44 -4.32 3.64 2.69
N GLN A 45 -5.54 3.29 3.10
CA GLN A 45 -5.88 3.07 4.50
C GLN A 45 -5.43 1.69 5.00
N PHE A 46 -5.40 1.53 6.32
CA PHE A 46 -5.03 0.29 7.01
C PHE A 46 -6.05 -0.09 8.07
N VAL A 47 -5.97 -1.30 8.57
CA VAL A 47 -6.70 -1.78 9.74
C VAL A 47 -5.74 -2.20 10.85
N GLN A 48 -6.20 -2.14 12.10
CA GLN A 48 -5.57 -2.87 13.19
C GLN A 48 -6.15 -4.28 13.21
N VAL A 49 -5.29 -5.27 13.02
CA VAL A 49 -5.64 -6.69 13.16
C VAL A 49 -5.27 -7.14 14.56
N GLU A 50 -6.22 -7.77 15.24
CA GLU A 50 -6.03 -8.32 16.58
C GLU A 50 -6.15 -9.84 16.57
N LEU A 51 -5.25 -10.48 17.30
CA LEU A 51 -5.38 -11.88 17.73
C LEU A 51 -5.43 -11.92 19.24
N TYR A 52 -6.53 -12.47 19.77
CA TYR A 52 -6.75 -12.57 21.21
C TYR A 52 -5.56 -13.24 21.93
N GLY A 53 -5.10 -12.61 23.02
CA GLY A 53 -3.95 -13.07 23.79
C GLY A 53 -2.57 -12.85 23.13
N ILE A 54 -2.51 -12.34 21.90
CA ILE A 54 -1.25 -12.09 21.18
C ILE A 54 -0.99 -10.60 21.03
N GLY A 55 -2.02 -9.81 20.65
CA GLY A 55 -1.95 -8.36 20.49
C GLY A 55 -2.50 -7.86 19.16
N GLU A 56 -2.12 -6.64 18.78
CA GLU A 56 -2.55 -5.96 17.57
C GLU A 56 -1.39 -5.53 16.69
N ALA A 57 -1.63 -5.43 15.38
CA ALA A 57 -0.71 -4.79 14.44
C ALA A 57 -1.46 -4.06 13.32
N PRO A 58 -0.91 -2.93 12.80
CA PRO A 58 -1.43 -2.24 11.64
C PRO A 58 -1.07 -3.03 10.37
N ILE A 59 -2.06 -3.28 9.53
CA ILE A 59 -1.89 -3.96 8.25
C ILE A 59 -2.62 -3.14 7.18
N SER A 60 -1.90 -2.76 6.13
CA SER A 60 -2.47 -2.03 5.00
C SER A 60 -3.51 -2.86 4.27
N ILE A 61 -4.62 -2.23 3.89
CA ILE A 61 -5.64 -2.85 3.05
C ILE A 61 -5.11 -2.89 1.62
N CYS A 62 -5.05 -4.07 1.03
CA CYS A 62 -4.51 -4.26 -0.33
C CYS A 62 -5.59 -4.46 -1.40
N SER A 63 -6.87 -4.63 -1.03
CA SER A 63 -7.99 -4.65 -1.99
C SER A 63 -8.44 -3.26 -2.36
N SER A 64 -8.96 -3.10 -3.58
CA SER A 64 -9.70 -1.91 -3.99
C SER A 64 -11.00 -1.77 -3.18
N PRO A 65 -11.46 -0.56 -2.83
CA PRO A 65 -12.79 -0.34 -2.23
C PRO A 65 -13.94 -0.69 -3.17
N THR A 66 -13.68 -0.90 -4.45
CA THR A 66 -14.67 -1.40 -5.43
C THR A 66 -15.01 -2.87 -5.20
N LYS A 67 -14.11 -3.65 -4.57
CA LYS A 67 -14.38 -5.01 -4.13
C LYS A 67 -15.44 -5.00 -3.02
N ARG A 68 -16.53 -5.70 -3.25
CA ARG A 68 -17.66 -5.75 -2.33
C ARG A 68 -17.67 -7.05 -1.51
N GLY A 69 -18.12 -6.95 -0.25
CA GLY A 69 -18.39 -8.09 0.62
C GLY A 69 -17.22 -8.61 1.44
N SER A 70 -15.99 -8.28 1.07
CA SER A 70 -14.76 -8.62 1.81
C SER A 70 -13.66 -7.62 1.50
N PHE A 71 -12.57 -7.67 2.26
CA PHE A 71 -11.35 -6.89 2.01
C PHE A 71 -10.11 -7.78 2.19
N GLU A 72 -9.00 -7.35 1.60
CA GLU A 72 -7.79 -8.17 1.54
C GLU A 72 -6.64 -7.52 2.27
N LEU A 73 -5.83 -8.37 2.90
CA LEU A 73 -4.60 -8.02 3.57
C LEU A 73 -3.45 -8.89 3.05
N THR A 74 -2.25 -8.31 2.97
CA THR A 74 -1.01 -9.06 2.73
C THR A 74 -0.07 -8.82 3.90
N VAL A 75 0.31 -9.88 4.57
CA VAL A 75 0.99 -9.85 5.86
C VAL A 75 2.36 -10.50 5.75
N ARG A 76 3.41 -9.74 6.09
CA ARG A 76 4.76 -10.27 6.25
C ARG A 76 4.96 -10.85 7.65
N ALA A 77 5.54 -12.03 7.74
CA ALA A 77 5.90 -12.67 9.01
C ALA A 77 7.11 -11.98 9.67
N ALA A 78 6.89 -10.81 10.27
CA ALA A 78 7.96 -9.99 10.87
C ALA A 78 7.96 -10.03 12.40
N GLY A 79 6.79 -9.87 13.05
CA GLY A 79 6.63 -9.80 14.48
C GLY A 79 5.81 -10.95 15.07
N ARG A 80 5.58 -10.92 16.39
CA ARG A 80 4.83 -11.97 17.10
C ARG A 80 3.45 -12.19 16.52
N LEU A 81 2.66 -11.11 16.33
CA LEU A 81 1.30 -11.20 15.80
C LEU A 81 1.32 -11.67 14.35
N THR A 82 2.13 -11.08 13.48
CA THR A 82 2.16 -11.42 12.06
C THR A 82 2.64 -12.85 11.81
N LYS A 83 3.55 -13.38 12.65
CA LYS A 83 3.92 -14.80 12.62
C LYS A 83 2.76 -15.71 13.05
N ALA A 84 1.99 -15.30 14.07
CA ALA A 84 0.79 -16.05 14.48
C ALA A 84 -0.29 -16.00 13.39
N MET A 85 -0.48 -14.87 12.70
CA MET A 85 -1.40 -14.79 11.55
C MET A 85 -1.04 -15.78 10.44
N HIS A 86 0.25 -16.06 10.22
CA HIS A 86 0.65 -17.04 9.20
C HIS A 86 0.20 -18.48 9.50
N ALA A 87 -0.14 -18.80 10.74
CA ALA A 87 -0.72 -20.09 11.12
C ALA A 87 -2.23 -20.17 10.86
N LEU A 88 -2.89 -19.03 10.62
CA LEU A 88 -4.34 -18.99 10.36
C LEU A 88 -4.65 -19.36 8.91
N ASP A 89 -5.85 -19.92 8.71
CA ASP A 89 -6.33 -20.30 7.38
C ASP A 89 -7.83 -20.00 7.22
N LYS A 90 -8.41 -20.39 6.10
CA LYS A 90 -9.85 -20.25 5.84
C LYS A 90 -10.69 -20.82 6.98
N GLY A 91 -11.63 -20.02 7.45
CA GLY A 91 -12.52 -20.35 8.57
C GLY A 91 -12.12 -19.74 9.90
N ASP A 92 -10.83 -19.38 10.06
CA ASP A 92 -10.34 -18.72 11.28
C ASP A 92 -10.86 -17.29 11.41
N TRP A 93 -10.74 -16.74 12.63
CA TRP A 93 -11.25 -15.43 12.99
C TRP A 93 -10.15 -14.50 13.48
N VAL A 94 -10.30 -13.23 13.12
CA VAL A 94 -9.44 -12.12 13.57
C VAL A 94 -10.31 -10.97 14.06
N GLY A 95 -9.78 -10.18 14.99
CA GLY A 95 -10.35 -8.89 15.35
C GLY A 95 -9.88 -7.80 14.38
N ILE A 96 -10.82 -6.93 13.97
CA ILE A 96 -10.53 -5.82 13.04
C ILE A 96 -11.02 -4.52 13.63
N ARG A 97 -10.16 -3.53 13.69
CA ARG A 97 -10.51 -2.12 13.97
C ARG A 97 -10.09 -1.24 12.81
N GLY A 98 -10.88 -0.27 12.46
CA GLY A 98 -10.62 0.65 11.37
C GLY A 98 -11.81 0.79 10.40
N PRO A 99 -11.58 1.35 9.19
CA PRO A 99 -10.26 1.73 8.62
C PRO A 99 -9.65 2.95 9.31
N PHE A 100 -8.32 3.02 9.29
CA PHE A 100 -7.54 4.12 9.84
C PHE A 100 -6.62 4.71 8.77
N GLY A 101 -6.10 5.91 9.07
CA GLY A 101 -5.13 6.61 8.23
C GLY A 101 -5.76 7.46 7.12
N LYS A 102 -4.98 8.45 6.68
CA LYS A 102 -5.30 9.34 5.55
C LYS A 102 -5.16 8.54 4.24
N PRO A 103 -6.20 8.48 3.40
CA PRO A 103 -6.15 7.76 2.13
C PRO A 103 -5.26 8.47 1.10
N PHE A 104 -4.98 7.81 0.00
CA PHE A 104 -4.41 8.46 -1.19
C PHE A 104 -5.39 9.53 -1.70
N PRO A 105 -4.89 10.69 -2.19
CA PRO A 105 -5.74 11.80 -2.62
C PRO A 105 -6.36 11.56 -4.00
N VAL A 106 -7.19 10.53 -4.15
CA VAL A 106 -7.77 10.08 -5.42
C VAL A 106 -8.47 11.22 -6.17
N LYS A 107 -9.24 12.06 -5.45
CA LYS A 107 -9.97 13.19 -6.05
C LYS A 107 -9.06 14.18 -6.76
N VAL A 108 -7.86 14.43 -6.23
CA VAL A 108 -6.88 15.34 -6.85
C VAL A 108 -6.20 14.68 -8.05
N MET A 109 -6.07 13.36 -8.03
CA MET A 109 -5.45 12.57 -9.09
C MET A 109 -6.39 12.33 -10.28
N THR A 110 -7.71 12.48 -10.11
CA THR A 110 -8.68 12.33 -11.20
C THR A 110 -8.38 13.29 -12.36
N GLY A 111 -8.44 12.80 -13.59
CA GLY A 111 -8.11 13.53 -14.82
C GLY A 111 -6.61 13.63 -15.13
N ASN A 112 -5.75 13.17 -14.23
CA ASN A 112 -4.30 13.27 -14.35
C ASN A 112 -3.64 11.94 -14.74
N ASP A 113 -2.38 12.03 -15.20
CA ASP A 113 -1.52 10.89 -15.46
C ASP A 113 -0.97 10.35 -14.14
N LEU A 114 -0.84 9.03 -14.02
CA LEU A 114 -0.42 8.38 -12.79
C LEU A 114 0.83 7.52 -13.01
N LEU A 115 1.83 7.72 -12.15
CA LEU A 115 3.01 6.87 -12.06
C LEU A 115 3.03 6.16 -10.71
N PHE A 116 2.86 4.86 -10.70
CA PHE A 116 2.99 4.03 -9.52
C PHE A 116 4.38 3.41 -9.43
N VAL A 117 5.05 3.59 -8.29
CA VAL A 117 6.40 3.06 -8.05
C VAL A 117 6.37 2.22 -6.78
N ALA A 118 6.39 0.91 -6.92
CA ALA A 118 6.28 -0.05 -5.83
C ALA A 118 7.59 -0.82 -5.62
N GLY A 119 8.08 -0.87 -4.38
CA GLY A 119 9.24 -1.70 -3.98
C GLY A 119 8.84 -2.83 -3.04
N GLY A 120 9.02 -4.09 -3.45
CA GLY A 120 8.75 -5.26 -2.64
C GLY A 120 7.32 -5.29 -2.08
N LEU A 121 7.18 -5.40 -0.74
CA LEU A 121 5.87 -5.40 -0.08
C LEU A 121 5.07 -4.11 -0.28
N GLY A 122 5.71 -3.00 -0.67
CA GLY A 122 5.04 -1.74 -0.96
C GLY A 122 3.98 -1.84 -2.06
N ILE A 123 4.01 -2.90 -2.89
CA ILE A 123 2.94 -3.19 -3.83
C ILE A 123 1.60 -3.49 -3.12
N ALA A 124 1.59 -4.02 -1.91
CA ALA A 124 0.35 -4.38 -1.22
C ALA A 124 -0.54 -3.17 -0.93
N PRO A 125 -0.11 -2.10 -0.21
CA PRO A 125 -0.93 -0.90 -0.05
C PRO A 125 -1.20 -0.19 -1.38
N LEU A 126 -0.25 -0.22 -2.32
CA LEU A 126 -0.41 0.45 -3.61
C LEU A 126 -1.41 -0.27 -4.54
N ARG A 127 -1.52 -1.61 -4.42
CA ARG A 127 -2.47 -2.43 -5.17
C ARG A 127 -3.92 -1.98 -4.97
N SER A 128 -4.27 -1.54 -3.75
CA SER A 128 -5.59 -0.98 -3.48
C SER A 128 -5.92 0.20 -4.41
N LEU A 129 -4.96 1.11 -4.61
CA LEU A 129 -5.10 2.25 -5.50
C LEU A 129 -5.00 1.86 -6.98
N ILE A 130 -4.06 1.00 -7.35
CA ILE A 130 -3.90 0.53 -8.74
C ILE A 130 -5.21 -0.12 -9.22
N ASN A 131 -5.78 -1.04 -8.45
CA ASN A 131 -7.02 -1.70 -8.82
C ASN A 131 -8.19 -0.72 -8.85
N TYR A 132 -8.26 0.24 -7.90
CA TYR A 132 -9.27 1.30 -7.97
C TYR A 132 -9.18 2.11 -9.28
N VAL A 133 -7.97 2.49 -9.68
CA VAL A 133 -7.72 3.22 -10.94
C VAL A 133 -8.08 2.37 -12.16
N ILE A 134 -7.77 1.08 -12.14
CA ILE A 134 -8.12 0.14 -13.22
C ILE A 134 -9.65 -0.02 -13.33
N ASP A 135 -10.36 -0.12 -12.21
CA ASP A 135 -11.81 -0.25 -12.17
C ASP A 135 -12.51 1.02 -12.65
N ASN A 136 -11.89 2.18 -12.45
CA ASN A 136 -12.37 3.49 -12.88
C ASN A 136 -11.50 4.10 -13.99
N ARG A 137 -10.98 3.29 -14.88
CA ARG A 137 -9.90 3.62 -15.82
C ARG A 137 -10.14 4.90 -16.63
N ARG A 138 -11.39 5.19 -17.00
CA ARG A 138 -11.77 6.36 -17.81
C ARG A 138 -11.63 7.69 -17.08
N GLU A 139 -11.52 7.66 -15.76
CA GLU A 139 -11.37 8.86 -14.93
C GLU A 139 -9.92 9.34 -14.85
N PHE A 140 -8.97 8.58 -15.39
CA PHE A 140 -7.54 8.86 -15.28
C PHE A 140 -6.88 8.95 -16.66
N GLY A 141 -5.80 9.73 -16.74
CA GLY A 141 -4.94 9.84 -17.90
C GLY A 141 -4.08 8.60 -18.12
N LYS A 142 -2.85 8.80 -18.55
CA LYS A 142 -1.87 7.73 -18.70
C LYS A 142 -1.56 7.06 -17.35
N VAL A 143 -1.41 5.75 -17.35
CA VAL A 143 -1.05 4.98 -16.15
C VAL A 143 0.21 4.17 -16.40
N ASP A 144 1.25 4.46 -15.62
CA ASP A 144 2.50 3.72 -15.60
C ASP A 144 2.66 3.03 -14.24
N ILE A 145 3.02 1.74 -14.23
CA ILE A 145 3.28 0.95 -13.03
C ILE A 145 4.70 0.42 -13.09
N LEU A 146 5.52 0.80 -12.11
CA LEU A 146 6.88 0.29 -11.93
C LEU A 146 6.94 -0.57 -10.68
N LEU A 147 7.39 -1.80 -10.80
CA LEU A 147 7.54 -2.77 -9.71
C LEU A 147 8.99 -3.21 -9.58
N GLY A 148 9.59 -3.04 -8.40
CA GLY A 148 10.90 -3.56 -8.04
C GLY A 148 10.78 -4.68 -7.01
N CYS A 149 11.43 -5.82 -7.24
CA CYS A 149 11.50 -6.94 -6.33
C CYS A 149 12.95 -7.37 -6.11
N LYS A 150 13.25 -8.08 -5.02
CA LYS A 150 14.61 -8.62 -4.81
C LYS A 150 14.95 -9.71 -5.81
N SER A 151 14.00 -10.60 -6.06
CA SER A 151 14.10 -11.70 -7.03
C SER A 151 12.71 -12.02 -7.60
N PRO A 152 12.60 -12.81 -8.67
CA PRO A 152 11.30 -13.23 -9.21
C PRO A 152 10.43 -13.98 -8.20
N SER A 153 11.03 -14.75 -7.27
CA SER A 153 10.30 -15.47 -6.21
C SER A 153 9.72 -14.57 -5.12
N ASP A 154 10.18 -13.31 -5.03
CA ASP A 154 9.66 -12.30 -4.10
C ASP A 154 8.53 -11.47 -4.72
N MET A 155 8.15 -11.74 -5.97
CA MET A 155 7.10 -11.01 -6.67
C MET A 155 5.72 -11.39 -6.13
N LEU A 156 5.05 -10.44 -5.52
CA LEU A 156 3.68 -10.58 -5.03
C LEU A 156 2.67 -10.41 -6.17
N PHE A 157 1.50 -11.03 -6.03
CA PHE A 157 0.37 -10.89 -6.96
C PHE A 157 0.71 -11.24 -8.42
N GLY A 158 1.47 -12.31 -8.66
CA GLY A 158 1.94 -12.70 -9.98
C GLY A 158 0.86 -12.79 -11.05
N ASP A 159 -0.35 -13.28 -10.70
CA ASP A 159 -1.49 -13.38 -11.61
C ASP A 159 -1.98 -11.98 -12.05
N GLU A 160 -2.02 -11.02 -11.11
CA GLU A 160 -2.41 -9.63 -11.42
C GLU A 160 -1.31 -8.89 -12.18
N VAL A 161 -0.05 -9.09 -11.81
CA VAL A 161 1.10 -8.57 -12.56
C VAL A 161 1.04 -9.02 -14.01
N ALA A 162 0.77 -10.29 -14.26
CA ALA A 162 0.61 -10.82 -15.62
C ALA A 162 -0.62 -10.22 -16.34
N ALA A 163 -1.70 -9.92 -15.61
CA ALA A 163 -2.86 -9.24 -16.16
C ALA A 163 -2.56 -7.78 -16.50
N TRP A 164 -1.86 -7.04 -15.62
CA TRP A 164 -1.45 -5.65 -15.89
C TRP A 164 -0.53 -5.55 -17.09
N GLN A 165 0.42 -6.48 -17.26
CA GLN A 165 1.32 -6.54 -18.42
C GLN A 165 0.60 -6.71 -19.77
N LYS A 166 -0.56 -7.36 -19.75
CA LYS A 166 -1.35 -7.61 -20.97
C LYS A 166 -2.32 -6.47 -21.32
N ARG A 167 -2.49 -5.50 -20.44
CA ARG A 167 -3.39 -4.36 -20.68
C ARG A 167 -2.78 -3.40 -21.67
N LEU A 168 -3.59 -2.91 -22.61
CA LEU A 168 -3.17 -1.92 -23.59
C LEU A 168 -3.30 -0.47 -23.07
N ASP A 169 -4.03 -0.28 -21.98
CA ASP A 169 -4.33 1.02 -21.37
C ASP A 169 -3.52 1.32 -20.11
N VAL A 170 -2.57 0.43 -19.78
CA VAL A 170 -1.63 0.56 -18.66
C VAL A 170 -0.24 0.16 -19.15
N ASN A 171 0.77 0.98 -18.84
CA ASN A 171 2.17 0.61 -19.06
C ASN A 171 2.72 -0.04 -17.79
N PHE A 172 3.19 -1.27 -17.89
CA PHE A 172 3.78 -2.00 -16.77
C PHE A 172 5.24 -2.33 -17.04
N SER A 173 6.11 -2.05 -16.07
CA SER A 173 7.51 -2.47 -16.09
C SER A 173 7.92 -3.02 -14.73
N CYS A 174 8.68 -4.10 -14.72
CA CYS A 174 9.26 -4.64 -13.49
C CYS A 174 10.75 -4.87 -13.62
N THR A 175 11.44 -4.84 -12.49
CA THR A 175 12.86 -5.14 -12.35
C THR A 175 13.12 -5.98 -11.12
N VAL A 176 14.18 -6.78 -11.13
CA VAL A 176 14.64 -7.56 -9.99
C VAL A 176 16.08 -7.19 -9.65
N ASP A 177 16.42 -7.15 -8.34
CA ASP A 177 17.80 -6.87 -7.91
C ASP A 177 18.73 -8.05 -8.26
N ARG A 178 18.20 -9.27 -8.19
CA ARG A 178 18.91 -10.52 -8.46
C ARG A 178 18.16 -11.34 -9.49
N THR A 179 18.84 -11.68 -10.56
CA THR A 179 18.28 -12.51 -11.63
C THR A 179 18.35 -14.01 -11.30
N VAL A 180 17.54 -14.78 -12.00
CA VAL A 180 17.61 -16.25 -12.10
C VAL A 180 17.75 -16.62 -13.60
N PRO A 181 18.24 -17.82 -13.95
CA PRO A 181 18.53 -18.20 -15.35
C PRO A 181 17.41 -17.94 -16.34
N ASP A 182 16.15 -18.15 -15.95
CA ASP A 182 14.97 -17.98 -16.82
C ASP A 182 14.35 -16.58 -16.81
N TRP A 183 14.92 -15.64 -16.05
CA TRP A 183 14.41 -14.27 -15.99
C TRP A 183 14.78 -13.49 -17.26
N LYS A 184 13.76 -12.99 -17.98
CA LYS A 184 13.90 -12.21 -19.21
C LYS A 184 13.57 -10.72 -19.04
N GLY A 185 13.19 -10.30 -17.82
CA GLY A 185 12.84 -8.90 -17.50
C GLY A 185 14.07 -8.06 -17.15
N ASN A 186 13.82 -6.82 -16.72
CA ASN A 186 14.88 -5.92 -16.29
C ASN A 186 15.56 -6.43 -15.02
N VAL A 187 16.86 -6.12 -14.90
CA VAL A 187 17.69 -6.40 -13.73
C VAL A 187 18.31 -5.10 -13.23
N GLY A 188 18.22 -4.82 -11.95
CA GLY A 188 18.73 -3.62 -11.31
C GLY A 188 17.69 -2.93 -10.42
N LEU A 189 18.08 -1.80 -9.85
CA LEU A 189 17.21 -1.04 -8.96
C LEU A 189 16.01 -0.44 -9.72
N ILE A 190 14.89 -0.25 -9.03
CA ILE A 190 13.66 0.32 -9.61
C ILE A 190 13.89 1.70 -10.24
N THR A 191 14.86 2.46 -9.75
CA THR A 191 15.24 3.76 -10.30
C THR A 191 15.72 3.68 -11.75
N SER A 192 16.24 2.55 -12.21
CA SER A 192 16.66 2.35 -13.59
C SER A 192 15.50 2.39 -14.60
N LEU A 193 14.28 2.18 -14.13
CA LEU A 193 13.07 2.22 -14.96
C LEU A 193 12.52 3.65 -15.16
N ILE A 194 12.78 4.57 -14.21
CA ILE A 194 12.22 5.93 -14.22
C ILE A 194 12.64 6.76 -15.43
N PRO A 195 13.90 6.72 -15.92
CA PRO A 195 14.30 7.48 -17.12
C PRO A 195 13.44 7.18 -18.34
N GLY A 196 12.98 5.93 -18.50
CA GLY A 196 12.12 5.49 -19.60
C GLY A 196 10.65 5.94 -19.51
N VAL A 197 10.21 6.46 -18.36
CA VAL A 197 8.83 6.95 -18.21
C VAL A 197 8.70 8.37 -18.72
N HIS A 198 7.74 8.60 -19.59
CA HIS A 198 7.39 9.96 -20.01
C HIS A 198 6.52 10.62 -18.94
N ILE A 199 6.99 11.72 -18.37
CA ILE A 199 6.30 12.52 -17.34
C ILE A 199 5.99 13.90 -17.92
N THR A 200 4.72 14.30 -17.79
CA THR A 200 4.26 15.67 -18.00
C THR A 200 4.12 16.33 -16.62
N PRO A 201 5.05 17.20 -16.18
CA PRO A 201 5.12 17.64 -14.79
C PRO A 201 3.82 18.24 -14.23
N GLU A 202 3.10 19.01 -15.06
CA GLU A 202 1.87 19.71 -14.64
C GLU A 202 0.67 18.75 -14.47
N LYS A 203 0.78 17.55 -15.05
CA LYS A 203 -0.34 16.59 -15.18
C LYS A 203 -0.07 15.24 -14.53
N THR A 204 1.15 14.95 -14.09
CA THR A 204 1.48 13.62 -13.57
C THR A 204 1.54 13.63 -12.05
N PHE A 205 0.89 12.66 -11.40
CA PHE A 205 1.09 12.31 -10.00
C PHE A 205 1.91 11.02 -9.90
N ALA A 206 2.96 11.04 -9.08
CA ALA A 206 3.73 9.84 -8.75
C ALA A 206 3.36 9.35 -7.35
N VAL A 207 3.00 8.07 -7.22
CA VAL A 207 2.73 7.43 -5.93
C VAL A 207 3.80 6.39 -5.66
N VAL A 208 4.59 6.62 -4.62
CA VAL A 208 5.78 5.83 -4.29
C VAL A 208 5.56 5.09 -2.97
N VAL A 209 5.70 3.77 -2.98
CA VAL A 209 5.55 2.92 -1.80
C VAL A 209 6.63 1.83 -1.80
N GLY A 210 7.42 1.76 -0.73
CA GLY A 210 8.49 0.78 -0.63
C GLY A 210 9.39 0.99 0.59
N PRO A 211 10.53 0.31 0.64
CA PRO A 211 11.46 0.44 1.76
C PRO A 211 12.04 1.86 1.86
N PRO A 212 12.37 2.34 3.07
CA PRO A 212 12.83 3.72 3.32
C PRO A 212 13.98 4.17 2.40
N ILE A 213 14.94 3.31 2.14
CA ILE A 213 16.08 3.64 1.27
C ILE A 213 15.65 3.97 -0.18
N MET A 214 14.55 3.37 -0.66
CA MET A 214 14.05 3.57 -2.02
C MET A 214 13.56 5.00 -2.23
N TYR A 215 12.90 5.60 -1.24
CA TYR A 215 12.31 6.93 -1.37
C TYR A 215 13.34 7.97 -1.81
N LYS A 216 14.50 8.00 -1.16
CA LYS A 216 15.58 8.97 -1.48
C LYS A 216 15.94 8.96 -2.95
N PHE A 217 16.14 7.79 -3.52
CA PHE A 217 16.60 7.65 -4.90
C PHE A 217 15.47 7.85 -5.91
N VAL A 218 14.28 7.33 -5.64
CA VAL A 218 13.12 7.53 -6.52
C VAL A 218 12.71 8.99 -6.57
N ILE A 219 12.64 9.67 -5.45
CA ILE A 219 12.32 11.10 -5.38
C ILE A 219 13.35 11.92 -6.17
N ALA A 220 14.64 11.63 -6.01
CA ALA A 220 15.69 12.32 -6.76
C ALA A 220 15.52 12.18 -8.30
N GLU A 221 15.15 10.99 -8.78
CA GLU A 221 14.87 10.78 -10.21
C GLU A 221 13.61 11.52 -10.69
N LEU A 222 12.55 11.56 -9.86
CA LEU A 222 11.33 12.29 -10.18
C LEU A 222 11.55 13.81 -10.21
N LEU A 223 12.33 14.36 -9.29
CA LEU A 223 12.72 15.78 -9.27
C LEU A 223 13.57 16.16 -10.46
N LYS A 224 14.48 15.30 -10.95
CA LYS A 224 15.22 15.52 -12.20
C LYS A 224 14.30 15.64 -13.42
N LYS A 225 13.12 15.03 -13.37
CA LYS A 225 12.08 15.15 -14.40
C LYS A 225 11.16 16.36 -14.17
N ASN A 226 11.52 17.27 -13.25
CA ASN A 226 10.76 18.46 -12.87
C ASN A 226 9.36 18.16 -12.31
N LEU A 227 9.13 16.96 -11.76
CA LEU A 227 7.86 16.65 -11.13
C LEU A 227 7.71 17.46 -9.83
N PRO A 228 6.64 18.28 -9.66
CA PRO A 228 6.45 19.09 -8.47
C PRO A 228 6.36 18.24 -7.19
N GLU A 229 6.98 18.69 -6.10
CA GLU A 229 7.01 17.99 -4.81
C GLU A 229 5.61 17.62 -4.29
N ARG A 230 4.62 18.50 -4.50
CA ARG A 230 3.21 18.28 -4.14
C ARG A 230 2.52 17.16 -4.92
N GLN A 231 3.08 16.77 -6.07
CA GLN A 231 2.57 15.69 -6.93
C GLN A 231 3.31 14.35 -6.71
N ILE A 232 4.30 14.32 -5.82
CA ILE A 232 4.97 13.10 -5.37
C ILE A 232 4.29 12.67 -4.06
N ILE A 233 3.52 11.59 -4.11
CA ILE A 233 2.79 11.03 -2.98
C ILE A 233 3.57 9.85 -2.42
N LEU A 234 3.81 9.85 -1.13
CA LEU A 234 4.52 8.79 -0.40
C LEU A 234 3.56 8.08 0.55
N SER A 235 3.71 6.77 0.72
CA SER A 235 3.05 6.05 1.80
C SER A 235 4.11 5.57 2.79
N LEU A 236 4.22 6.25 3.92
CA LEU A 236 5.28 6.04 4.91
C LEU A 236 4.91 4.95 5.91
N GLU A 237 5.88 4.11 6.24
CA GLU A 237 5.75 3.12 7.30
C GLU A 237 6.41 3.64 8.59
N ARG A 238 5.72 3.46 9.72
CA ARG A 238 6.22 3.70 11.07
C ARG A 238 5.69 2.61 11.99
N HIS A 239 6.41 2.40 13.09
CA HIS A 239 5.94 1.50 14.13
C HIS A 239 4.70 2.08 14.80
N MET A 240 3.53 1.64 14.39
CA MET A 240 2.24 2.05 14.94
C MET A 240 1.81 1.12 16.07
N LYS A 241 1.13 1.67 17.11
CA LYS A 241 0.51 0.89 18.19
C LYS A 241 -0.98 1.15 18.26
N CYS A 242 -1.40 2.39 18.60
CA CYS A 242 -2.82 2.68 18.78
C CYS A 242 -3.62 2.82 17.47
N GLY A 243 -2.97 3.15 16.36
CA GLY A 243 -3.61 3.38 15.05
C GLY A 243 -4.35 4.71 14.90
N MET A 244 -4.38 5.58 15.93
CA MET A 244 -5.31 6.71 16.02
C MET A 244 -4.68 8.04 16.52
N GLY A 245 -3.36 8.15 16.49
CA GLY A 245 -2.65 9.40 16.86
C GLY A 245 -2.60 9.72 18.36
N LYS A 246 -2.85 8.75 19.26
CA LYS A 246 -2.90 9.00 20.71
C LYS A 246 -1.60 8.68 21.44
N CYS A 247 -0.92 7.60 21.08
CA CYS A 247 0.24 7.12 21.84
C CYS A 247 1.58 7.77 21.46
N GLY A 248 1.64 8.55 20.40
CA GLY A 248 2.86 9.20 19.92
C GLY A 248 3.88 8.29 19.21
N HIS A 249 3.70 6.96 19.24
CA HIS A 249 4.73 6.00 18.84
C HIS A 249 5.12 6.06 17.35
N CYS A 250 4.19 6.45 16.49
CA CYS A 250 4.40 6.59 15.04
C CYS A 250 4.70 8.03 14.60
N GLN A 251 5.18 8.87 15.51
CA GLN A 251 5.54 10.24 15.21
C GLN A 251 6.66 10.29 14.15
N ILE A 252 6.48 11.18 13.18
CA ILE A 252 7.51 11.54 12.21
C ILE A 252 8.28 12.72 12.79
N ASP A 253 9.60 12.61 12.81
CA ASP A 253 10.50 13.69 13.29
C ASP A 253 10.53 14.84 12.27
N HIS A 254 9.51 15.67 12.38
CA HIS A 254 9.23 16.81 11.51
C HIS A 254 8.73 17.99 12.37
N PRO A 255 9.03 19.26 12.02
CA PRO A 255 8.59 20.44 12.79
C PRO A 255 7.09 20.48 13.12
N LYS A 256 6.24 19.91 12.26
CA LYS A 256 4.78 19.83 12.47
C LYS A 256 4.30 18.66 13.32
N ASN A 257 5.20 17.78 13.82
CA ASN A 257 4.84 16.62 14.67
C ASN A 257 3.73 15.72 14.09
N TYR A 258 3.88 15.25 12.86
CA TYR A 258 2.92 14.35 12.26
C TYR A 258 2.90 12.96 12.93
N TYR A 259 1.72 12.39 13.11
CA TYR A 259 1.52 11.00 13.50
C TYR A 259 1.13 10.16 12.28
N CYS A 260 1.99 9.25 11.86
CA CYS A 260 1.81 8.47 10.64
C CYS A 260 0.44 7.74 10.59
N CYS A 261 -0.07 7.26 11.73
CA CYS A 261 -1.36 6.57 11.78
C CYS A 261 -2.59 7.47 11.68
N LYS A 262 -2.45 8.79 11.88
CA LYS A 262 -3.56 9.76 11.86
C LYS A 262 -3.45 10.74 10.71
N ASP A 263 -2.28 11.38 10.57
CA ASP A 263 -2.02 12.42 9.58
C ASP A 263 -1.54 11.82 8.24
N GLY A 264 -1.08 10.55 8.28
CA GLY A 264 -0.70 9.69 7.17
C GLY A 264 -1.52 8.40 7.15
N PRO A 265 -1.01 7.28 6.59
CA PRO A 265 0.38 7.07 6.11
C PRO A 265 0.73 7.81 4.82
N THR A 266 -0.25 8.36 4.10
CA THR A 266 -0.03 9.02 2.83
C THR A 266 0.26 10.51 3.03
N PHE A 267 1.38 10.96 2.45
CA PHE A 267 1.85 12.36 2.48
C PHE A 267 2.31 12.76 1.09
N THR A 268 2.22 14.05 0.77
CA THR A 268 3.03 14.60 -0.32
C THR A 268 4.48 14.70 0.11
N TYR A 269 5.42 14.63 -0.82
CA TYR A 269 6.83 14.87 -0.50
C TYR A 269 7.04 16.27 0.07
N GLU A 270 6.32 17.28 -0.43
CA GLU A 270 6.33 18.64 0.10
C GLU A 270 5.98 18.70 1.59
N GLU A 271 5.01 17.87 2.05
CA GLU A 271 4.62 17.81 3.46
C GLU A 271 5.72 17.25 4.38
N VAL A 272 6.59 16.37 3.88
CA VAL A 272 7.51 15.59 4.72
C VAL A 272 8.99 15.69 4.34
N LYS A 273 9.36 16.52 3.35
CA LYS A 273 10.75 16.66 2.88
C LYS A 273 11.73 17.09 3.97
N ASP A 274 11.26 17.84 4.97
CA ASP A 274 12.06 18.32 6.09
C ASP A 274 12.13 17.32 7.26
N ALA A 275 11.53 16.14 7.11
CA ALA A 275 11.64 15.08 8.10
C ALA A 275 13.07 14.52 8.13
N LYS A 276 13.65 14.34 9.33
CA LYS A 276 15.02 13.83 9.49
C LYS A 276 15.20 12.42 8.90
N LYS A 277 14.11 11.63 8.84
CA LYS A 277 14.09 10.28 8.26
C LYS A 277 12.77 10.09 7.52
N LEU A 278 12.83 9.89 6.22
CA LEU A 278 11.72 9.40 5.41
C LEU A 278 11.65 7.88 5.45
#